data_6452c1c0b8facafb5dc8ba3272460f92
#
_entry.id   6452c1c0b8facafb5dc8ba3272460f92
#
_cell.length_a   1.000
_cell.length_b   1.000
_cell.length_c   1.000
_cell.angle_alpha   90.00
_cell.angle_beta   90.00
_cell.angle_gamma   90.00
#
_symmetry.space_group_name_H-M   'P 1'
#
loop_
_entity.id
_entity.type
_entity.pdbx_description
1 polymer ?
#
loop_
_entity_poly.entity_id
_entity_poly.type
_entity_poly.pdbx_seq_one_letter_code
_entity_poly.pdbx_strand_id
1 'polypeptide(L)'
;LSYHAKVADNTPFLPRFGVEFLMPEENESLRYFGRGPVESYRDKRHASRQGLFETTVTDHFEHYVRPQENCAHADTRWMLVSSVAGQGLLAVTTGKDFSFNCAHFTPAQLTDTAHDYELVPMKETCVNLDMIQSGIGSNSCGPGLYPHWQLSEKEFDFSVRLMPVFPHAVDPFEETERA
;
A
#
# COMPACT_ATOMS: atom_id res chain seq x y z
N LEU A 1 3.36 8.87 13.12
CA LEU A 1 4.63 8.68 12.44
C LEU A 1 4.85 9.83 11.49
N SER A 2 5.99 10.54 11.63
CA SER A 2 6.38 11.60 10.70
C SER A 2 7.88 11.50 10.45
N TYR A 3 8.30 11.67 9.22
CA TYR A 3 9.72 11.74 8.89
C TYR A 3 9.97 12.58 7.64
N HIS A 4 11.14 13.17 7.61
CA HIS A 4 11.71 13.86 6.46
C HIS A 4 12.90 13.05 5.94
N ALA A 5 13.03 12.94 4.65
CA ALA A 5 14.15 12.25 4.03
C ALA A 5 14.70 13.02 2.83
N LYS A 6 16.00 12.93 2.65
CA LYS A 6 16.70 13.44 1.49
C LYS A 6 17.42 12.32 0.76
N VAL A 7 17.20 12.23 -0.53
CA VAL A 7 17.77 11.23 -1.42
C VAL A 7 18.97 11.83 -2.13
N ALA A 8 20.00 11.02 -2.33
CA ALA A 8 21.20 11.46 -3.05
C ALA A 8 20.87 11.95 -4.47
N ASP A 9 21.53 13.02 -4.91
CA ASP A 9 21.27 13.66 -6.21
C ASP A 9 21.45 12.74 -7.40
N ASN A 10 22.34 11.76 -7.30
CA ASN A 10 22.65 10.78 -8.34
C ASN A 10 21.65 9.59 -8.39
N THR A 11 20.67 9.51 -7.49
CA THR A 11 19.61 8.51 -7.57
C THR A 11 18.66 8.85 -8.70
N PRO A 12 18.43 7.98 -9.69
CA PRO A 12 17.61 8.33 -10.85
C PRO A 12 16.13 8.57 -10.44
N PHE A 13 15.52 7.63 -9.76
CA PHE A 13 14.19 7.73 -9.15
C PHE A 13 14.02 6.60 -8.13
N LEU A 14 13.00 6.71 -7.28
CA LEU A 14 12.64 5.67 -6.32
C LEU A 14 11.42 4.89 -6.80
N PRO A 15 11.33 3.58 -6.58
CA PRO A 15 10.11 2.81 -6.85
C PRO A 15 8.98 3.23 -5.91
N ARG A 16 9.29 3.46 -4.64
CA ARG A 16 8.37 3.88 -3.58
C ARG A 16 9.09 4.62 -2.48
N PHE A 17 8.34 5.40 -1.70
CA PHE A 17 8.82 6.05 -0.49
C PHE A 17 7.77 5.92 0.61
N GLY A 18 8.07 5.13 1.63
CA GLY A 18 7.13 4.81 2.70
C GLY A 18 7.77 3.98 3.80
N VAL A 19 6.93 3.27 4.55
CA VAL A 19 7.32 2.33 5.59
C VAL A 19 6.72 0.96 5.34
N GLU A 20 7.47 -0.06 5.67
CA GLU A 20 7.05 -1.46 5.67
C GLU A 20 7.11 -2.01 7.09
N PHE A 21 6.10 -2.77 7.47
CA PHE A 21 6.08 -3.49 8.73
C PHE A 21 5.21 -4.74 8.63
N LEU A 22 5.43 -5.67 9.58
CA LEU A 22 4.66 -6.89 9.67
C LEU A 22 3.62 -6.77 10.79
N MET A 23 2.39 -7.14 10.50
CA MET A 23 1.36 -7.36 11.49
C MET A 23 1.29 -8.85 11.84
N PRO A 24 0.93 -9.18 13.10
CA PRO A 24 0.80 -10.56 13.51
C PRO A 24 -0.15 -11.37 12.61
N GLU A 25 0.01 -12.70 12.65
CA GLU A 25 -0.91 -13.68 12.09
C GLU A 25 -2.38 -13.31 12.40
N GLU A 26 -3.31 -13.69 11.53
CA GLU A 26 -4.76 -13.44 11.61
C GLU A 26 -5.23 -12.00 11.29
N ASN A 27 -4.34 -11.06 10.96
CA ASN A 27 -4.73 -9.73 10.51
C ASN A 27 -5.11 -9.76 9.02
N GLU A 28 -6.33 -10.22 8.74
CA GLU A 28 -6.81 -10.60 7.43
C GLU A 28 -7.90 -9.65 6.89
N SER A 29 -8.72 -9.05 7.77
CA SER A 29 -9.78 -8.15 7.35
C SER A 29 -9.22 -6.78 6.97
N LEU A 30 -9.56 -6.31 5.78
CA LEU A 30 -9.09 -5.04 5.23
C LEU A 30 -10.28 -4.15 4.88
N ARG A 31 -10.31 -2.94 5.45
CA ARG A 31 -11.24 -1.87 5.10
C ARG A 31 -10.46 -0.61 4.77
N TYR A 32 -10.88 0.12 3.76
CA TYR A 32 -10.18 1.37 3.42
C TYR A 32 -11.08 2.36 2.67
N PHE A 33 -10.74 3.63 2.78
CA PHE A 33 -11.27 4.68 1.92
C PHE A 33 -10.15 5.23 1.05
N GLY A 34 -10.17 4.83 -0.20
CA GLY A 34 -9.13 5.09 -1.20
C GLY A 34 -9.58 4.68 -2.59
N ARG A 35 -8.65 4.51 -3.52
CA ARG A 35 -8.97 4.00 -4.84
C ARG A 35 -9.07 2.48 -4.85
N GLY A 36 -10.19 1.98 -5.34
CA GLY A 36 -10.50 0.56 -5.45
C GLY A 36 -11.67 0.29 -6.41
N PRO A 37 -12.25 -0.94 -6.43
CA PRO A 37 -11.84 -2.10 -5.63
C PRO A 37 -10.55 -2.76 -6.11
N VAL A 38 -10.18 -2.58 -7.40
CA VAL A 38 -8.95 -3.11 -7.99
C VAL A 38 -7.76 -2.23 -7.65
N GLU A 39 -6.57 -2.78 -7.77
CA GLU A 39 -5.33 -2.06 -7.52
C GLU A 39 -5.21 -0.77 -8.34
N SER A 40 -4.51 0.20 -7.79
CA SER A 40 -4.30 1.49 -8.43
C SER A 40 -2.91 2.05 -8.13
N TYR A 41 -2.30 2.63 -9.17
CA TYR A 41 -1.01 3.29 -9.15
C TYR A 41 -1.11 4.64 -9.84
N ARG A 42 -0.07 5.47 -9.80
CA ARG A 42 -0.08 6.79 -10.46
C ARG A 42 -0.46 6.72 -11.94
N ASP A 43 0.00 5.69 -12.64
CA ASP A 43 -0.22 5.43 -14.07
C ASP A 43 -1.32 4.39 -14.35
N LYS A 44 -1.93 3.81 -13.32
CA LYS A 44 -2.98 2.78 -13.42
C LYS A 44 -4.17 3.15 -12.54
N ARG A 45 -5.02 4.06 -13.00
CA ARG A 45 -6.12 4.63 -12.19
C ARG A 45 -7.51 4.47 -12.80
N HIS A 46 -7.62 4.18 -14.09
CA HIS A 46 -8.90 4.21 -14.80
C HIS A 46 -9.87 3.09 -14.42
N ALA A 47 -9.36 1.94 -13.95
CA ALA A 47 -10.19 0.83 -13.49
C ALA A 47 -10.68 1.00 -12.04
N SER A 48 -10.14 1.98 -11.30
CA SER A 48 -10.45 2.25 -9.91
C SER A 48 -11.24 3.53 -9.72
N ARG A 49 -12.00 3.62 -8.63
CA ARG A 49 -12.71 4.83 -8.20
C ARG A 49 -12.45 5.10 -6.73
N GLN A 50 -12.63 6.35 -6.31
CA GLN A 50 -12.61 6.69 -4.88
C GLN A 50 -13.85 6.13 -4.19
N GLY A 51 -13.65 5.48 -3.04
CA GLY A 51 -14.76 4.91 -2.28
C GLY A 51 -14.33 4.16 -1.04
N LEU A 52 -15.35 3.70 -0.30
CA LEU A 52 -15.18 2.76 0.81
C LEU A 52 -15.21 1.34 0.26
N PHE A 53 -14.21 0.55 0.64
CA PHE A 53 -14.08 -0.85 0.25
C PHE A 53 -13.78 -1.72 1.44
N GLU A 54 -14.24 -2.96 1.36
CA GLU A 54 -14.00 -4.03 2.32
C GLU A 54 -13.60 -5.28 1.55
N THR A 55 -12.54 -5.95 1.99
CA THR A 55 -11.99 -7.16 1.38
C THR A 55 -11.15 -7.90 2.43
N THR A 56 -10.40 -8.88 1.99
CA THR A 56 -9.40 -9.55 2.81
C THR A 56 -8.00 -9.31 2.23
N VAL A 57 -6.97 -9.50 3.06
CA VAL A 57 -5.57 -9.43 2.62
C VAL A 57 -5.29 -10.48 1.54
N THR A 58 -5.90 -11.66 1.66
CA THR A 58 -5.79 -12.73 0.68
C THR A 58 -6.53 -12.40 -0.61
N ASP A 59 -7.79 -11.96 -0.52
CA ASP A 59 -8.66 -11.82 -1.71
C ASP A 59 -8.29 -10.66 -2.62
N HIS A 60 -7.63 -9.63 -2.10
CA HIS A 60 -7.23 -8.49 -2.93
C HIS A 60 -5.87 -8.66 -3.60
N PHE A 61 -5.14 -9.73 -3.30
CA PHE A 61 -3.85 -10.01 -3.91
C PHE A 61 -4.02 -10.42 -5.39
N GLU A 62 -3.22 -9.83 -6.27
CA GLU A 62 -3.24 -10.12 -7.70
C GLU A 62 -2.17 -11.16 -8.07
N HIS A 63 -2.62 -12.32 -8.52
CA HIS A 63 -1.76 -13.44 -8.93
C HIS A 63 -1.20 -13.22 -10.34
N TYR A 64 -0.20 -12.37 -10.47
CA TYR A 64 0.54 -12.22 -11.72
C TYR A 64 1.40 -13.44 -11.99
N VAL A 65 1.40 -13.94 -13.23
CA VAL A 65 2.17 -15.13 -13.67
C VAL A 65 3.62 -15.10 -13.20
N ARG A 66 4.25 -13.92 -13.29
CA ARG A 66 5.51 -13.62 -12.61
C ARG A 66 5.19 -12.68 -11.46
N PRO A 67 5.51 -13.07 -10.21
CA PRO A 67 5.28 -12.22 -9.06
C PRO A 67 5.91 -10.84 -9.22
N GLN A 68 5.19 -9.82 -8.80
CA GLN A 68 5.61 -8.43 -8.87
C GLN A 68 4.84 -7.59 -7.86
N GLU A 69 5.19 -6.33 -7.71
CA GLU A 69 4.39 -5.34 -6.99
C GLU A 69 2.94 -5.37 -7.47
N ASN A 70 1.99 -5.49 -6.55
CA ASN A 70 0.56 -5.53 -6.83
C ASN A 70 -0.26 -5.04 -5.64
N CYS A 71 -1.58 -5.05 -5.77
CA CYS A 71 -2.59 -4.74 -4.76
C CYS A 71 -2.42 -3.37 -4.06
N ALA A 72 -1.74 -2.39 -4.66
CA ALA A 72 -1.69 -1.06 -4.09
C ALA A 72 -3.00 -0.29 -4.29
N HIS A 73 -3.34 0.56 -3.31
CA HIS A 73 -4.48 1.46 -3.35
C HIS A 73 -4.02 2.89 -3.13
N ALA A 74 -4.01 3.66 -4.21
CA ALA A 74 -3.60 5.08 -4.20
C ALA A 74 -4.71 5.99 -3.64
N ASP A 75 -4.35 7.25 -3.34
CA ASP A 75 -5.26 8.28 -2.85
C ASP A 75 -6.08 7.79 -1.63
N THR A 76 -5.42 7.10 -0.70
CA THR A 76 -6.05 6.54 0.48
C THR A 76 -6.03 7.54 1.62
N ARG A 77 -7.19 7.80 2.20
CA ARG A 77 -7.34 8.68 3.37
C ARG A 77 -7.20 7.89 4.68
N TRP A 78 -7.66 6.66 4.70
CA TRP A 78 -7.46 5.74 5.81
C TRP A 78 -7.54 4.28 5.34
N MET A 79 -6.83 3.41 6.06
CA MET A 79 -6.92 1.97 5.93
C MET A 79 -6.90 1.32 7.31
N LEU A 80 -7.63 0.24 7.45
CA LEU A 80 -7.75 -0.56 8.66
C LEU A 80 -7.52 -2.02 8.34
N VAL A 81 -6.46 -2.58 8.89
CA VAL A 81 -6.22 -4.04 8.89
C VAL A 81 -6.56 -4.57 10.28
N SER A 82 -7.33 -5.64 10.36
CA SER A 82 -7.75 -6.22 11.63
C SER A 82 -7.86 -7.74 11.61
N SER A 83 -7.75 -8.31 12.79
CA SER A 83 -7.96 -9.75 13.02
C SER A 83 -9.44 -10.05 13.27
N VAL A 84 -9.79 -11.33 13.15
CA VAL A 84 -11.11 -11.84 13.54
C VAL A 84 -11.41 -11.66 15.03
N ALA A 85 -10.37 -11.55 15.86
CA ALA A 85 -10.50 -11.24 17.28
C ALA A 85 -10.88 -9.77 17.54
N GLY A 86 -10.97 -8.95 16.50
CA GLY A 86 -11.41 -7.56 16.56
C GLY A 86 -10.32 -6.59 17.02
N GLN A 87 -9.06 -6.96 16.94
CA GLN A 87 -7.94 -6.03 17.10
C GLN A 87 -7.41 -5.63 15.75
N GLY A 88 -7.03 -4.37 15.57
CA GLY A 88 -6.54 -3.87 14.29
C GLY A 88 -5.64 -2.65 14.41
N LEU A 89 -5.07 -2.28 13.29
CA LEU A 89 -4.30 -1.06 13.11
C LEU A 89 -5.01 -0.17 12.09
N LEU A 90 -5.39 1.01 12.52
CA LEU A 90 -5.92 2.07 11.67
C LEU A 90 -4.79 3.03 11.31
N ALA A 91 -4.58 3.22 10.02
CA ALA A 91 -3.72 4.27 9.47
C ALA A 91 -4.59 5.37 8.87
N VAL A 92 -4.31 6.62 9.25
CA VAL A 92 -5.08 7.80 8.81
C VAL A 92 -4.13 8.85 8.27
N THR A 93 -4.50 9.47 7.16
CA THR A 93 -3.74 10.60 6.60
C THR A 93 -3.69 11.76 7.59
N THR A 94 -2.60 12.52 7.58
CA THR A 94 -2.44 13.76 8.36
C THR A 94 -2.29 14.98 7.45
N GLY A 95 -2.94 14.95 6.29
CA GLY A 95 -2.96 16.06 5.34
C GLY A 95 -2.94 15.63 3.88
N LYS A 96 -2.01 14.76 3.48
CA LYS A 96 -1.95 14.22 2.12
C LYS A 96 -2.34 12.75 2.12
N ASP A 97 -3.18 12.38 1.16
CA ASP A 97 -3.51 10.99 0.94
C ASP A 97 -2.24 10.17 0.69
N PHE A 98 -2.24 8.95 1.14
CA PHE A 98 -1.14 8.01 0.99
C PHE A 98 -1.53 6.86 0.04
N SER A 99 -0.58 6.01 -0.27
CA SER A 99 -0.82 4.73 -0.93
C SER A 99 -0.53 3.61 0.06
N PHE A 100 -1.23 2.49 -0.06
CA PHE A 100 -0.91 1.32 0.74
C PHE A 100 -1.06 0.04 -0.08
N ASN A 101 -0.38 -1.00 0.34
CA ASN A 101 -0.71 -2.38 0.02
C ASN A 101 -0.48 -3.27 1.25
N CYS A 102 -1.21 -4.38 1.29
CA CYS A 102 -1.03 -5.42 2.28
C CYS A 102 -1.05 -6.78 1.59
N ALA A 103 -0.17 -7.68 2.00
CA ALA A 103 -0.11 -9.02 1.44
C ALA A 103 0.49 -10.01 2.44
N HIS A 104 0.29 -11.29 2.19
CA HIS A 104 1.03 -12.35 2.89
C HIS A 104 2.40 -12.62 2.24
N PHE A 105 2.92 -11.62 1.54
CA PHE A 105 4.22 -11.67 0.85
C PHE A 105 4.94 -10.35 1.04
N THR A 106 6.24 -10.41 1.24
CA THR A 106 7.08 -9.19 1.22
C THR A 106 7.45 -8.82 -0.22
N PRO A 107 7.76 -7.55 -0.51
CA PRO A 107 8.31 -7.14 -1.80
C PRO A 107 9.57 -7.94 -2.21
N ALA A 108 10.38 -8.35 -1.24
CA ALA A 108 11.55 -9.20 -1.49
C ALA A 108 11.14 -10.57 -2.01
N GLN A 109 10.17 -11.24 -1.36
CA GLN A 109 9.66 -12.53 -1.85
C GLN A 109 9.09 -12.43 -3.27
N LEU A 110 8.32 -11.38 -3.56
CA LEU A 110 7.78 -11.14 -4.91
C LEU A 110 8.89 -10.93 -5.95
N THR A 111 9.98 -10.29 -5.56
CA THR A 111 11.14 -10.06 -6.44
C THR A 111 11.93 -11.33 -6.71
N ASP A 112 12.14 -12.16 -5.69
CA ASP A 112 13.01 -13.34 -5.75
C ASP A 112 12.30 -14.57 -6.32
N THR A 113 10.97 -14.58 -6.39
CA THR A 113 10.18 -15.71 -6.87
C THR A 113 9.90 -15.59 -8.37
N ALA A 114 10.21 -16.64 -9.12
CA ALA A 114 10.09 -16.62 -10.58
C ALA A 114 8.66 -16.84 -11.09
N HIS A 115 7.85 -17.64 -10.37
CA HIS A 115 6.50 -18.02 -10.78
C HIS A 115 5.53 -17.95 -9.59
N ASP A 116 4.30 -17.56 -9.87
CA ASP A 116 3.26 -17.39 -8.85
C ASP A 116 3.01 -18.66 -8.01
N TYR A 117 3.01 -19.81 -8.62
CA TYR A 117 2.81 -21.10 -7.92
C TYR A 117 3.97 -21.49 -6.98
N GLU A 118 5.08 -20.77 -7.01
CA GLU A 118 6.22 -20.95 -6.11
C GLU A 118 6.12 -20.05 -4.87
N LEU A 119 5.19 -19.09 -4.87
CA LEU A 119 4.97 -18.20 -3.72
C LEU A 119 4.46 -18.98 -2.52
N VAL A 120 5.12 -18.81 -1.38
CA VAL A 120 4.70 -19.39 -0.11
C VAL A 120 4.24 -18.24 0.80
N PRO A 121 2.95 -18.15 1.11
CA PRO A 121 2.44 -17.07 1.95
C PRO A 121 3.00 -17.17 3.36
N MET A 122 3.34 -16.01 3.92
CA MET A 122 3.67 -15.87 5.33
C MET A 122 2.39 -15.96 6.17
N LYS A 123 2.56 -16.20 7.45
CA LYS A 123 1.45 -16.09 8.42
C LYS A 123 1.13 -14.64 8.77
N GLU A 124 2.15 -13.81 8.77
CA GLU A 124 2.07 -12.39 9.02
C GLU A 124 1.45 -11.66 7.81
N THR A 125 0.92 -10.48 8.06
CA THR A 125 0.51 -9.53 7.03
C THR A 125 1.58 -8.46 6.87
N CYS A 126 2.22 -8.42 5.71
CA CYS A 126 3.14 -7.35 5.34
C CYS A 126 2.32 -6.13 4.89
N VAL A 127 2.49 -5.02 5.59
CA VAL A 127 1.82 -3.75 5.30
C VAL A 127 2.84 -2.74 4.82
N ASN A 128 2.57 -2.13 3.69
CA ASN A 128 3.32 -1.00 3.18
C ASN A 128 2.44 0.25 3.19
N LEU A 129 2.93 1.32 3.80
CA LEU A 129 2.30 2.64 3.78
C LEU A 129 3.26 3.61 3.09
N ASP A 130 2.88 4.06 1.91
CA ASP A 130 3.73 4.91 1.10
C ASP A 130 3.16 6.34 1.00
N MET A 131 4.01 7.32 1.18
CA MET A 131 3.68 8.68 0.78
C MET A 131 3.29 8.69 -0.70
N ILE A 132 4.07 7.97 -1.51
CA ILE A 132 3.89 7.90 -2.94
C ILE A 132 4.66 6.71 -3.52
N GLN A 133 4.17 6.16 -4.62
CA GLN A 133 4.85 5.16 -5.43
C GLN A 133 5.07 5.72 -6.85
N SER A 134 6.13 5.31 -7.51
CA SER A 134 6.25 5.43 -8.96
C SER A 134 5.14 4.63 -9.65
N GLY A 135 4.81 4.97 -10.89
CA GLY A 135 3.98 4.10 -11.71
C GLY A 135 4.65 2.73 -11.90
N ILE A 136 3.84 1.71 -12.13
CA ILE A 136 4.35 0.34 -12.38
C ILE A 136 4.75 0.12 -13.83
N GLY A 137 4.30 1.00 -14.74
CA GLY A 137 4.65 0.93 -16.16
C GLY A 137 4.16 -0.33 -16.86
N SER A 138 4.79 -0.63 -17.97
CA SER A 138 4.55 -1.82 -18.77
C SER A 138 5.84 -2.59 -19.09
N ASN A 139 6.86 -2.45 -18.23
CA ASN A 139 8.21 -2.99 -18.44
C ASN A 139 8.27 -4.48 -18.76
N SER A 140 7.30 -5.27 -18.28
CA SER A 140 7.28 -6.72 -18.54
C SER A 140 6.98 -7.08 -20.00
N CYS A 141 6.28 -6.19 -20.72
CA CYS A 141 5.85 -6.46 -22.11
C CYS A 141 5.70 -5.19 -22.96
N GLY A 142 6.20 -4.07 -22.52
CA GLY A 142 6.08 -2.78 -23.20
C GLY A 142 7.20 -1.80 -22.89
N PRO A 143 7.02 -0.52 -23.23
CA PRO A 143 8.01 0.52 -22.96
C PRO A 143 8.22 0.73 -21.45
N GLY A 144 9.38 1.25 -21.10
CA GLY A 144 9.69 1.64 -19.73
C GLY A 144 8.73 2.72 -19.19
N LEU A 145 8.76 2.90 -17.87
CA LEU A 145 7.95 3.90 -17.18
C LEU A 145 8.24 5.31 -17.70
N TYR A 146 7.19 6.04 -18.08
CA TYR A 146 7.33 7.44 -18.49
C TYR A 146 7.89 8.31 -17.37
N PRO A 147 8.80 9.27 -17.68
CA PRO A 147 9.45 10.09 -16.66
C PRO A 147 8.48 10.80 -15.68
N HIS A 148 7.33 11.26 -16.13
CA HIS A 148 6.36 11.94 -15.25
C HIS A 148 5.65 11.03 -14.25
N TRP A 149 5.77 9.72 -14.40
CA TRP A 149 5.28 8.74 -13.42
C TRP A 149 6.38 8.25 -12.47
N GLN A 150 7.62 8.67 -12.69
CA GLN A 150 8.75 8.34 -11.83
C GLN A 150 8.75 9.23 -10.60
N LEU A 151 9.09 8.67 -9.45
CA LEU A 151 9.31 9.38 -8.20
C LEU A 151 10.76 9.89 -8.19
N SER A 152 10.97 11.05 -8.79
CA SER A 152 12.29 11.66 -8.99
C SER A 152 12.62 12.79 -8.02
N GLU A 153 11.70 13.15 -7.14
CA GLU A 153 11.89 14.11 -6.06
C GLU A 153 13.08 13.71 -5.19
N LYS A 154 13.77 14.67 -4.60
CA LYS A 154 14.95 14.45 -3.76
C LYS A 154 14.71 14.72 -2.28
N GLU A 155 13.59 15.32 -1.93
CA GLU A 155 13.19 15.58 -0.56
C GLU A 155 11.75 15.12 -0.37
N PHE A 156 11.50 14.44 0.74
CA PHE A 156 10.23 13.82 1.06
C PHE A 156 9.83 14.13 2.49
N ASP A 157 8.59 14.56 2.66
CA ASP A 157 7.94 14.70 3.96
C ASP A 157 6.73 13.77 3.99
N PHE A 158 6.75 12.79 4.87
CA PHE A 158 5.64 11.85 5.06
C PHE A 158 5.16 11.87 6.49
N SER A 159 3.86 11.92 6.66
CA SER A 159 3.21 11.83 7.95
C SER A 159 1.94 11.01 7.85
N VAL A 160 1.78 10.07 8.76
CA VAL A 160 0.61 9.22 8.90
C VAL A 160 0.35 8.93 10.38
N ARG A 161 -0.90 8.98 10.80
CA ARG A 161 -1.30 8.60 12.15
C ARG A 161 -1.64 7.12 12.20
N LEU A 162 -0.96 6.38 13.07
CA LEU A 162 -1.18 4.96 13.32
C LEU A 162 -1.84 4.78 14.68
N MET A 163 -2.93 4.03 14.72
CA MET A 163 -3.70 3.80 15.95
C MET A 163 -4.05 2.32 16.09
N PRO A 164 -3.65 1.64 17.16
CA PRO A 164 -4.24 0.37 17.55
C PRO A 164 -5.71 0.60 17.89
N VAL A 165 -6.61 -0.16 17.29
CA VAL A 165 -8.05 0.04 17.46
C VAL A 165 -8.80 -1.29 17.59
N PHE A 166 -10.00 -1.20 18.18
CA PHE A 166 -11.04 -2.19 17.98
C PHE A 166 -11.98 -1.63 16.90
N PRO A 167 -12.14 -2.27 15.73
CA PRO A 167 -12.86 -1.73 14.58
C PRO A 167 -14.27 -1.22 14.89
N HIS A 168 -14.96 -1.81 15.86
CA HIS A 168 -16.32 -1.41 16.25
C HIS A 168 -16.35 -0.18 17.18
N ALA A 169 -15.20 0.25 17.71
CA ALA A 169 -15.12 1.35 18.68
C ALA A 169 -14.68 2.68 18.03
N VAL A 170 -14.35 2.68 16.74
CA VAL A 170 -13.76 3.84 16.04
C VAL A 170 -14.45 4.05 14.71
N ASP A 171 -14.83 5.29 14.43
CA ASP A 171 -15.19 5.72 13.08
C ASP A 171 -13.95 6.29 12.38
N PRO A 172 -13.41 5.61 11.35
CA PRO A 172 -12.24 6.08 10.64
C PRO A 172 -12.41 7.43 9.96
N PHE A 173 -13.63 7.81 9.57
CA PHE A 173 -13.90 9.12 8.97
C PHE A 173 -13.78 10.25 9.99
N GLU A 174 -14.31 10.06 11.21
CA GLU A 174 -14.11 11.04 12.30
C GLU A 174 -12.62 11.21 12.63
N GLU A 175 -11.85 10.14 12.61
CA GLU A 175 -10.43 10.19 12.89
C GLU A 175 -9.65 10.92 11.78
N THR A 176 -10.13 10.89 10.54
CA THR A 176 -9.55 11.66 9.44
C THR A 176 -9.78 13.17 9.61
N GLU A 177 -10.92 13.58 10.18
CA GLU A 177 -11.20 15.00 10.44
C GLU A 177 -10.42 15.57 11.63
N ARG A 178 -9.94 14.69 12.53
CA ARG A 178 -9.13 15.05 13.71
C ARG A 178 -7.62 15.08 13.42
N ALA A 179 -7.22 14.63 12.24
CA ALA A 179 -5.83 14.51 11.84
C ALA A 179 -5.33 15.77 11.12
#